data_29c6733604bcbadabf9d3ed758f58cb1
#
_entry.id   29c6733604bcbadabf9d3ed758f58cb1
#
_cell.length_a   1.000
_cell.length_b   1.000
_cell.length_c   1.000
_cell.angle_alpha   90.00
_cell.angle_beta   90.00
_cell.angle_gamma   90.00
#
_symmetry.space_group_name_H-M   'P 1'
#
loop_
_entity.id
_entity.type
_entity.pdbx_description
1 polymer ?
#
loop_
_entity_poly.entity_id
_entity_poly.type
_entity_poly.pdbx_seq_one_letter_code
_entity_poly.pdbx_strand_id
1 'polypeptide(L)'
;MLHDRTFSALSGLSAVQTANVTYTPDTAPGSLIANISVSPAKPYYIQWGIDNTNTAGDLGVETYVTYQDKNIFKGSEIWRIRLGGAYEMVRGAIEKGFDTKNFFEFSVNTSLAFPRVLSPIFNDSYAAKKGKTVFSTGFVWQNRPEFKKRYLTFDWKYMWATRRNRFSHTLDLYNITYTIVPWILPDFQTKYLDVETNALLKQNYTNQFITRTSYTFSYSSASVTASSLMKVKKNAKSSSNFSFMIDISGTLPYTLAHIFDYKQNADKHYEIFGVPFSQYARFDIDYSRTFRLGIHQSLAFHAGAGIASPFLNSDQIPYERRYFAGGPNSVRGWSTRELGPGRYVRKGSADFFNQTGDVKLLAQAELRFHTEGIFEYAIFVDAGNVWTIQEYENQPDGKIVLDELAKDLAASVGAGVRLDLSFILVRLDVGMKGYDPSTREWNITSPQFKRDVTLHFAIGYPF
;
A
#
# COMPACT_ATOMS: atom_id res chain seq x y z
N MET A 1 32.40 -2.67 19.94
CA MET A 1 31.88 -3.45 18.77
C MET A 1 31.16 -4.75 19.14
N LEU A 2 31.80 -5.69 19.89
CA LEU A 2 31.09 -6.93 20.32
C LEU A 2 30.01 -6.63 21.34
N HIS A 3 30.29 -5.79 22.34
CA HIS A 3 29.32 -5.32 23.32
C HIS A 3 28.04 -4.79 22.68
N ASP A 4 28.16 -3.80 21.77
CA ASP A 4 27.02 -3.16 21.13
C ASP A 4 26.19 -4.15 20.26
N ARG A 5 26.87 -5.12 19.65
CA ARG A 5 26.22 -6.16 18.87
C ARG A 5 25.42 -7.11 19.76
N THR A 6 26.01 -7.56 20.89
CA THR A 6 25.34 -8.43 21.85
C THR A 6 24.15 -7.71 22.48
N PHE A 7 24.35 -6.49 22.94
CA PHE A 7 23.28 -5.66 23.50
C PHE A 7 22.13 -5.45 22.50
N SER A 8 22.44 -5.07 21.25
CA SER A 8 21.44 -4.88 20.20
C SER A 8 20.71 -6.17 19.82
N ALA A 9 21.40 -7.31 19.84
CA ALA A 9 20.79 -8.59 19.56
C ALA A 9 19.80 -9.00 20.64
N LEU A 10 20.18 -8.86 21.92
CA LEU A 10 19.31 -9.17 23.05
C LEU A 10 18.13 -8.22 23.16
N SER A 11 18.36 -6.91 23.03
CA SER A 11 17.31 -5.89 23.07
C SER A 11 16.35 -5.95 21.88
N GLY A 12 16.73 -6.63 20.79
CA GLY A 12 15.88 -6.87 19.63
C GLY A 12 14.92 -8.05 19.77
N LEU A 13 15.06 -8.86 20.83
CA LEU A 13 14.20 -10.02 21.08
C LEU A 13 12.90 -9.59 21.75
N SER A 14 11.78 -10.09 21.25
CA SER A 14 10.44 -9.75 21.78
C SER A 14 10.18 -10.21 23.20
N ALA A 15 10.85 -11.27 23.61
CA ALA A 15 10.76 -11.84 24.97
C ALA A 15 11.63 -11.08 25.99
N VAL A 16 12.46 -10.11 25.55
CA VAL A 16 13.37 -9.35 26.40
C VAL A 16 12.84 -7.92 26.58
N GLN A 17 12.63 -7.51 27.83
CA GLN A 17 12.25 -6.13 28.15
C GLN A 17 13.47 -5.23 28.28
N THR A 18 14.48 -5.67 29.04
CA THR A 18 15.73 -4.96 29.21
C THR A 18 16.89 -5.96 29.20
N ALA A 19 18.01 -5.55 28.60
CA ALA A 19 19.26 -6.29 28.65
C ALA A 19 20.35 -5.35 29.21
N ASN A 20 21.23 -5.88 30.03
CA ASN A 20 22.40 -5.17 30.53
C ASN A 20 23.62 -6.07 30.39
N VAL A 21 24.72 -5.52 29.90
CA VAL A 21 26.00 -6.24 29.73
C VAL A 21 27.07 -5.48 30.50
N THR A 22 27.57 -6.09 31.56
CA THR A 22 28.65 -5.54 32.40
C THR A 22 29.87 -6.44 32.33
N TYR A 23 31.03 -5.88 32.54
CA TYR A 23 32.31 -6.62 32.53
C TYR A 23 32.97 -6.52 33.88
N THR A 24 33.45 -7.64 34.37
CA THR A 24 34.29 -7.73 35.57
C THR A 24 35.67 -8.31 35.21
N PRO A 25 36.77 -7.90 35.86
CA PRO A 25 38.07 -8.52 35.65
C PRO A 25 38.00 -10.05 35.99
N ASP A 26 38.68 -10.85 35.19
CA ASP A 26 38.88 -12.25 35.45
C ASP A 26 40.17 -12.48 36.26
N THR A 27 40.33 -13.68 36.82
CA THR A 27 41.56 -14.10 37.50
C THR A 27 42.74 -14.24 36.52
N ALA A 28 42.49 -14.55 35.28
CA ALA A 28 43.52 -14.62 34.23
C ALA A 28 43.91 -13.22 33.73
N PRO A 29 45.18 -12.89 33.63
CA PRO A 29 45.64 -11.56 33.18
C PRO A 29 45.15 -11.25 31.76
N GLY A 30 44.46 -10.09 31.62
CA GLY A 30 43.96 -9.61 30.33
C GLY A 30 42.62 -10.17 29.88
N SER A 31 41.94 -10.99 30.70
CA SER A 31 40.61 -11.48 30.43
C SER A 31 39.52 -10.75 31.24
N LEU A 32 38.30 -10.70 30.66
CA LEU A 32 37.12 -10.09 31.26
C LEU A 32 35.94 -11.11 31.27
N ILE A 33 35.27 -11.16 32.35
CA ILE A 33 33.99 -11.89 32.47
C ILE A 33 32.86 -10.99 32.06
N ALA A 34 32.09 -11.39 31.05
CA ALA A 34 30.88 -10.66 30.62
C ALA A 34 29.67 -11.18 31.42
N ASN A 35 29.11 -10.32 32.22
CA ASN A 35 27.87 -10.59 32.95
C ASN A 35 26.70 -10.02 32.16
N ILE A 36 25.80 -10.90 31.70
CA ILE A 36 24.63 -10.55 30.94
C ILE A 36 23.38 -10.74 31.80
N SER A 37 22.73 -9.62 32.17
CA SER A 37 21.47 -9.60 32.91
C SER A 37 20.31 -9.28 31.95
N VAL A 38 19.30 -10.14 31.93
CA VAL A 38 18.14 -10.00 31.06
C VAL A 38 16.86 -10.03 31.88
N SER A 39 16.00 -9.01 31.72
CA SER A 39 14.65 -9.02 32.27
C SER A 39 13.65 -9.46 31.22
N PRO A 40 12.77 -10.45 31.52
CA PRO A 40 11.78 -10.90 30.54
C PRO A 40 10.70 -9.84 30.32
N ALA A 41 10.23 -9.72 29.09
CA ALA A 41 9.05 -8.94 28.74
C ALA A 41 7.77 -9.69 29.15
N LYS A 42 6.66 -8.95 29.36
CA LYS A 42 5.35 -9.58 29.51
C LYS A 42 5.04 -10.40 28.25
N PRO A 43 4.81 -11.71 28.37
CA PRO A 43 4.66 -12.56 27.19
C PRO A 43 3.37 -12.27 26.42
N TYR A 44 2.30 -11.94 27.14
CA TYR A 44 0.97 -11.77 26.56
C TYR A 44 0.57 -10.31 26.47
N TYR A 45 -0.14 -9.99 25.41
CA TYR A 45 -0.70 -8.67 25.17
C TYR A 45 -2.08 -8.82 24.54
N ILE A 46 -3.06 -8.14 25.09
CA ILE A 46 -4.41 -8.04 24.52
C ILE A 46 -4.68 -6.57 24.27
N GLN A 47 -5.10 -6.27 23.05
CA GLN A 47 -5.52 -4.94 22.63
C GLN A 47 -6.93 -5.00 22.07
N TRP A 48 -7.74 -4.10 22.50
CA TRP A 48 -9.02 -3.80 21.88
C TRP A 48 -8.95 -2.41 21.25
N GLY A 49 -9.59 -2.24 20.09
CA GLY A 49 -9.63 -0.96 19.37
C GLY A 49 -10.92 -0.76 18.62
N ILE A 50 -11.24 0.51 18.42
CA ILE A 50 -12.33 0.97 17.55
C ILE A 50 -11.72 1.97 16.58
N ASP A 51 -11.94 1.73 15.28
CA ASP A 51 -11.51 2.59 14.19
C ASP A 51 -12.73 3.09 13.41
N ASN A 52 -12.72 4.35 13.00
CA ASN A 52 -13.71 4.86 12.06
C ASN A 52 -13.26 4.53 10.64
N THR A 53 -14.17 3.96 9.86
CA THR A 53 -13.92 3.66 8.44
C THR A 53 -14.65 4.66 7.54
N ASN A 54 -14.03 4.95 6.40
CA ASN A 54 -14.65 5.73 5.33
C ASN A 54 -14.25 5.14 3.99
N THR A 55 -15.15 4.37 3.40
CA THR A 55 -14.92 3.71 2.11
C THR A 55 -15.69 4.44 1.02
N ALA A 56 -15.00 5.23 0.22
CA ALA A 56 -15.58 6.01 -0.89
C ALA A 56 -16.74 6.94 -0.49
N GLY A 57 -16.74 7.44 0.76
CA GLY A 57 -17.78 8.30 1.30
C GLY A 57 -18.81 7.59 2.19
N ASP A 58 -18.77 6.27 2.26
CA ASP A 58 -19.56 5.47 3.20
C ASP A 58 -18.87 5.50 4.57
N LEU A 59 -19.59 5.94 5.58
CA LEU A 59 -19.08 6.02 6.94
C LEU A 59 -19.40 4.74 7.71
N GLY A 60 -18.40 4.24 8.43
CA GLY A 60 -18.54 3.04 9.22
C GLY A 60 -17.66 3.02 10.46
N VAL A 61 -17.77 1.92 11.19
CA VAL A 61 -17.00 1.64 12.39
C VAL A 61 -16.44 0.23 12.29
N GLU A 62 -15.13 0.08 12.52
CA GLU A 62 -14.46 -1.20 12.72
C GLU A 62 -14.13 -1.36 14.20
N THR A 63 -14.41 -2.52 14.77
CA THR A 63 -13.94 -2.93 16.09
C THR A 63 -13.09 -4.18 15.96
N TYR A 64 -12.04 -4.27 16.77
CA TYR A 64 -11.17 -5.44 16.75
C TYR A 64 -10.59 -5.78 18.10
N VAL A 65 -10.26 -7.07 18.26
CA VAL A 65 -9.48 -7.59 19.37
C VAL A 65 -8.24 -8.26 18.81
N THR A 66 -7.08 -7.90 19.37
CA THR A 66 -5.79 -8.52 19.04
C THR A 66 -5.24 -9.20 20.27
N TYR A 67 -4.94 -10.48 20.17
CA TYR A 67 -4.12 -11.23 21.12
C TYR A 67 -2.73 -11.42 20.53
N GLN A 68 -1.70 -11.27 21.36
CA GLN A 68 -0.31 -11.49 20.97
C GLN A 68 0.43 -12.23 22.08
N ASP A 69 1.13 -13.31 21.69
CA ASP A 69 2.15 -13.98 22.49
C ASP A 69 3.53 -13.67 21.90
N LYS A 70 4.46 -13.19 22.72
CA LYS A 70 5.79 -12.74 22.30
C LYS A 70 6.87 -13.82 22.41
N ASN A 71 6.52 -15.02 22.85
CA ASN A 71 7.49 -16.07 23.10
C ASN A 71 6.88 -17.49 23.01
N ILE A 72 6.01 -17.71 22.03
CA ILE A 72 5.17 -18.91 21.92
C ILE A 72 5.98 -20.22 21.91
N PHE A 73 7.16 -20.25 21.27
CA PHE A 73 8.04 -21.41 21.22
C PHE A 73 9.31 -21.24 22.07
N LYS A 74 9.36 -20.26 22.97
CA LYS A 74 10.49 -19.91 23.85
C LYS A 74 11.75 -19.42 23.14
N GLY A 75 11.65 -19.05 21.86
CA GLY A 75 12.73 -18.48 21.04
C GLY A 75 12.44 -17.01 20.62
N SER A 76 11.57 -16.30 21.34
CA SER A 76 11.12 -14.93 21.02
C SER A 76 10.31 -14.82 19.72
N GLU A 77 9.65 -15.90 19.34
CA GLU A 77 8.68 -15.88 18.24
C GLU A 77 7.41 -15.15 18.70
N ILE A 78 6.87 -14.33 17.80
CA ILE A 78 5.64 -13.58 18.06
C ILE A 78 4.49 -14.23 17.30
N TRP A 79 3.54 -14.75 18.06
CA TRP A 79 2.26 -15.12 17.48
C TRP A 79 1.23 -14.03 17.77
N ARG A 80 0.51 -13.63 16.73
CA ARG A 80 -0.56 -12.63 16.84
C ARG A 80 -1.80 -13.17 16.14
N ILE A 81 -2.95 -12.99 16.76
CA ILE A 81 -4.27 -13.19 16.17
C ILE A 81 -5.10 -11.93 16.36
N ARG A 82 -5.71 -11.45 15.27
CA ARG A 82 -6.64 -10.31 15.27
C ARG A 82 -7.98 -10.77 14.74
N LEU A 83 -9.01 -10.52 15.51
CA LEU A 83 -10.40 -10.66 15.12
C LEU A 83 -10.98 -9.26 14.92
N GLY A 84 -11.58 -9.00 13.77
CA GLY A 84 -12.16 -7.71 13.42
C GLY A 84 -13.58 -7.85 12.90
N GLY A 85 -14.40 -6.83 13.17
CA GLY A 85 -15.72 -6.67 12.58
C GLY A 85 -15.94 -5.22 12.16
N ALA A 86 -16.37 -4.99 10.93
CA ALA A 86 -16.69 -3.66 10.42
C ALA A 86 -18.15 -3.58 10.00
N TYR A 87 -18.74 -2.42 10.23
CA TYR A 87 -20.09 -2.08 9.81
C TYR A 87 -20.07 -0.71 9.15
N GLU A 88 -20.59 -0.60 7.93
CA GLU A 88 -20.67 0.65 7.19
C GLU A 88 -22.09 0.87 6.67
N MET A 89 -22.52 2.13 6.62
CA MET A 89 -23.77 2.55 6.00
C MET A 89 -23.49 3.01 4.56
N VAL A 90 -23.94 2.22 3.58
CA VAL A 90 -23.80 2.53 2.15
C VAL A 90 -24.76 3.65 1.77
N ARG A 91 -24.22 4.81 1.35
CA ARG A 91 -25.03 5.95 0.92
C ARG A 91 -25.71 5.67 -0.42
N GLY A 92 -27.00 6.09 -0.52
CA GLY A 92 -27.74 5.95 -1.76
C GLY A 92 -28.11 4.50 -2.14
N ALA A 93 -27.97 3.54 -1.23
CA ALA A 93 -28.30 2.15 -1.49
C ALA A 93 -29.77 1.98 -1.92
N ILE A 94 -30.69 2.65 -1.24
CA ILE A 94 -32.15 2.62 -1.61
C ILE A 94 -32.41 3.31 -2.95
N GLU A 95 -31.76 4.43 -3.23
CA GLU A 95 -31.88 5.15 -4.51
C GLU A 95 -31.34 4.31 -5.69
N LYS A 96 -30.42 3.40 -5.38
CA LYS A 96 -29.85 2.43 -6.34
C LYS A 96 -30.65 1.12 -6.43
N GLY A 97 -31.75 1.00 -5.70
CA GLY A 97 -32.62 -0.19 -5.72
C GLY A 97 -32.11 -1.36 -4.88
N PHE A 98 -31.28 -1.14 -3.87
CA PHE A 98 -30.81 -2.19 -2.98
C PHE A 98 -31.77 -2.39 -1.79
N ASP A 99 -32.03 -3.64 -1.44
CA ASP A 99 -32.92 -3.98 -0.32
C ASP A 99 -32.35 -3.63 1.06
N THR A 100 -31.03 -3.56 1.18
CA THR A 100 -30.34 -3.24 2.43
C THR A 100 -29.35 -2.10 2.24
N LYS A 101 -29.16 -1.28 3.29
CA LYS A 101 -28.19 -0.15 3.31
C LYS A 101 -26.86 -0.53 3.95
N ASN A 102 -26.72 -1.77 4.41
CA ASN A 102 -25.69 -2.13 5.36
C ASN A 102 -24.60 -2.96 4.70
N PHE A 103 -23.37 -2.57 4.94
CA PHE A 103 -22.19 -3.37 4.69
C PHE A 103 -21.72 -3.96 6.02
N PHE A 104 -21.43 -5.25 6.00
CA PHE A 104 -20.86 -5.96 7.13
C PHE A 104 -19.61 -6.74 6.71
N GLU A 105 -18.56 -6.63 7.51
CA GLU A 105 -17.32 -7.38 7.32
C GLU A 105 -16.90 -8.05 8.61
N PHE A 106 -16.44 -9.28 8.52
CA PHE A 106 -15.77 -10.00 9.59
C PHE A 106 -14.41 -10.47 9.09
N SER A 107 -13.37 -10.30 9.93
CA SER A 107 -12.00 -10.67 9.58
C SER A 107 -11.33 -11.45 10.69
N VAL A 108 -10.54 -12.45 10.30
CA VAL A 108 -9.64 -13.20 11.16
C VAL A 108 -8.26 -13.17 10.52
N ASN A 109 -7.29 -12.62 11.22
CA ASN A 109 -5.91 -12.57 10.73
C ASN A 109 -4.99 -13.16 11.80
N THR A 110 -4.12 -14.10 11.40
CA THR A 110 -3.10 -14.65 12.28
C THR A 110 -1.73 -14.53 11.65
N SER A 111 -0.71 -14.26 12.46
CA SER A 111 0.66 -14.16 12.00
C SER A 111 1.63 -14.74 13.00
N LEU A 112 2.67 -15.41 12.50
CA LEU A 112 3.76 -15.98 13.25
C LEU A 112 5.08 -15.40 12.73
N ALA A 113 5.76 -14.64 13.58
CA ALA A 113 7.02 -13.97 13.25
C ALA A 113 8.18 -14.61 14.02
N PHE A 114 9.18 -15.06 13.30
CA PHE A 114 10.44 -15.59 13.83
C PHE A 114 11.50 -14.47 13.82
N PRO A 115 12.29 -14.27 14.90
CA PRO A 115 13.34 -13.25 14.96
C PRO A 115 14.61 -13.63 14.17
N ARG A 116 14.46 -14.46 13.17
CA ARG A 116 15.53 -14.94 12.26
C ARG A 116 14.95 -15.29 10.89
N VAL A 117 15.79 -15.34 9.89
CA VAL A 117 15.40 -15.87 8.56
C VAL A 117 15.45 -17.40 8.60
N LEU A 118 14.31 -18.02 8.37
CA LEU A 118 14.15 -19.46 8.23
C LEU A 118 14.29 -19.83 6.75
N SER A 119 15.52 -19.96 6.27
CA SER A 119 15.79 -20.34 4.88
C SER A 119 16.95 -21.31 4.80
N PRO A 120 16.83 -22.41 4.04
CA PRO A 120 17.94 -23.32 3.82
C PRO A 120 19.06 -22.69 2.96
N ILE A 121 18.75 -21.66 2.18
CA ILE A 121 19.66 -21.06 1.19
C ILE A 121 20.50 -19.93 1.80
N PHE A 122 19.99 -19.19 2.81
CA PHE A 122 20.59 -17.95 3.32
C PHE A 122 21.22 -18.08 4.71
N ASN A 123 21.62 -19.26 5.14
CA ASN A 123 22.04 -19.56 6.52
C ASN A 123 23.19 -18.68 7.05
N ASP A 124 24.15 -18.27 6.22
CA ASP A 124 25.32 -17.50 6.63
C ASP A 124 25.31 -16.04 6.24
N SER A 125 24.28 -15.58 5.54
CA SER A 125 24.17 -14.20 5.08
C SER A 125 23.89 -13.22 6.23
N TYR A 126 24.20 -11.95 6.04
CA TYR A 126 23.81 -10.88 6.97
C TYR A 126 22.29 -10.83 7.18
N ALA A 127 21.52 -11.12 6.13
CA ALA A 127 20.07 -11.20 6.18
C ALA A 127 19.61 -12.31 7.13
N ALA A 128 20.24 -13.47 7.09
CA ALA A 128 19.93 -14.60 7.97
C ALA A 128 20.09 -14.26 9.45
N LYS A 129 21.14 -13.48 9.78
CA LYS A 129 21.50 -13.15 11.17
C LYS A 129 20.69 -12.02 11.78
N LYS A 130 20.08 -11.15 10.99
CA LYS A 130 19.35 -9.95 11.45
C LYS A 130 17.95 -9.79 10.86
N GLY A 131 17.55 -10.73 10.04
CA GLY A 131 16.23 -10.72 9.42
C GLY A 131 15.17 -11.38 10.27
N LYS A 132 13.94 -11.27 9.79
CA LYS A 132 12.75 -11.91 10.35
C LYS A 132 12.07 -12.74 9.27
N THR A 133 11.48 -13.86 9.66
CA THR A 133 10.53 -14.59 8.84
C THR A 133 9.14 -14.36 9.39
N VAL A 134 8.19 -14.05 8.54
CA VAL A 134 6.79 -13.87 8.93
C VAL A 134 5.92 -14.76 8.05
N PHE A 135 5.14 -15.62 8.68
CA PHE A 135 4.03 -16.31 8.08
C PHE A 135 2.75 -15.65 8.55
N SER A 136 1.84 -15.34 7.62
CA SER A 136 0.52 -14.84 7.99
C SER A 136 -0.56 -15.47 7.13
N THR A 137 -1.74 -15.64 7.71
CA THR A 137 -2.94 -16.05 7.00
C THR A 137 -4.11 -15.23 7.48
N GLY A 138 -5.01 -14.93 6.57
CA GLY A 138 -6.19 -14.12 6.82
C GLY A 138 -7.41 -14.68 6.12
N PHE A 139 -8.55 -14.52 6.77
CA PHE A 139 -9.85 -14.78 6.21
C PHE A 139 -10.73 -13.55 6.42
N VAL A 140 -11.36 -13.07 5.35
CA VAL A 140 -12.29 -11.94 5.37
C VAL A 140 -13.61 -12.38 4.76
N TRP A 141 -14.67 -12.13 5.49
CA TRP A 141 -16.04 -12.32 5.06
C TRP A 141 -16.71 -10.96 4.89
N GLN A 142 -16.97 -10.58 3.66
CA GLN A 142 -17.55 -9.30 3.30
C GLN A 142 -18.93 -9.50 2.69
N ASN A 143 -19.94 -8.85 3.26
CA ASN A 143 -21.30 -8.78 2.73
C ASN A 143 -21.65 -7.32 2.44
N ARG A 144 -21.88 -7.02 1.17
CA ARG A 144 -22.41 -5.74 0.70
C ARG A 144 -23.80 -5.94 0.11
N PRO A 145 -24.59 -4.89 -0.01
CA PRO A 145 -25.90 -4.97 -0.67
C PRO A 145 -25.81 -5.55 -2.09
N GLU A 146 -24.75 -5.21 -2.83
CA GLU A 146 -24.55 -5.57 -4.23
C GLU A 146 -23.94 -6.96 -4.44
N PHE A 147 -23.11 -7.42 -3.47
CA PHE A 147 -22.34 -8.67 -3.60
C PHE A 147 -21.89 -9.24 -2.25
N LYS A 148 -21.52 -10.50 -2.27
CA LYS A 148 -20.80 -11.16 -1.17
C LYS A 148 -19.43 -11.60 -1.64
N LYS A 149 -18.38 -11.27 -0.86
CA LYS A 149 -16.99 -11.69 -1.14
C LYS A 149 -16.40 -12.43 0.05
N ARG A 150 -15.48 -13.34 -0.26
CA ARG A 150 -14.66 -14.07 0.71
C ARG A 150 -13.24 -13.99 0.25
N TYR A 151 -12.34 -13.62 1.15
CA TYR A 151 -10.91 -13.55 0.88
C TYR A 151 -10.19 -14.55 1.78
N LEU A 152 -9.34 -15.35 1.19
CA LEU A 152 -8.36 -16.18 1.89
C LEU A 152 -6.99 -15.71 1.46
N THR A 153 -6.14 -15.37 2.44
CA THR A 153 -4.79 -14.89 2.17
C THR A 153 -3.77 -15.75 2.90
N PHE A 154 -2.61 -15.93 2.29
CA PHE A 154 -1.44 -16.52 2.90
C PHE A 154 -0.20 -15.74 2.46
N ASP A 155 0.68 -15.41 3.41
CA ASP A 155 1.95 -14.73 3.16
C ASP A 155 3.11 -15.45 3.81
N TRP A 156 4.20 -15.59 3.06
CA TRP A 156 5.50 -16.00 3.56
C TRP A 156 6.51 -14.94 3.16
N LYS A 157 7.02 -14.19 4.14
CA LYS A 157 7.93 -13.09 3.87
C LYS A 157 9.18 -13.10 4.74
N TYR A 158 10.25 -12.62 4.15
CA TYR A 158 11.50 -12.30 4.82
C TYR A 158 11.69 -10.79 4.88
N MET A 159 12.10 -10.29 6.03
CA MET A 159 12.35 -8.86 6.25
C MET A 159 13.69 -8.69 6.92
N TRP A 160 14.52 -7.80 6.41
CA TRP A 160 15.78 -7.43 7.06
C TRP A 160 16.13 -5.97 6.81
N ALA A 161 16.95 -5.39 7.70
CA ALA A 161 17.41 -4.02 7.59
C ALA A 161 18.92 -3.96 7.79
N THR A 162 19.56 -3.01 7.11
CA THR A 162 21.01 -2.81 7.13
C THR A 162 21.39 -1.37 7.47
N ARG A 163 22.66 -1.13 7.82
CA ARG A 163 23.22 0.20 8.08
C ARG A 163 22.35 1.06 9.01
N ARG A 164 22.11 0.58 10.24
CA ARG A 164 21.29 1.26 11.25
C ARG A 164 19.86 1.52 10.78
N ASN A 165 19.26 0.54 10.14
CA ASN A 165 17.88 0.57 9.62
C ASN A 165 17.62 1.64 8.54
N ARG A 166 18.65 2.10 7.84
CA ARG A 166 18.48 3.02 6.70
C ARG A 166 18.06 2.30 5.43
N PHE A 167 18.50 1.06 5.25
CA PHE A 167 18.11 0.21 4.14
C PHE A 167 17.23 -0.91 4.67
N SER A 168 16.00 -1.01 4.18
CA SER A 168 15.09 -2.10 4.49
C SER A 168 14.81 -2.91 3.23
N HIS A 169 14.69 -4.20 3.44
CA HIS A 169 14.42 -5.17 2.40
C HIS A 169 13.26 -6.04 2.86
N THR A 170 12.30 -6.25 2.00
CA THR A 170 11.19 -7.19 2.19
C THR A 170 11.13 -8.09 0.95
N LEU A 171 11.26 -9.37 1.17
CA LEU A 171 11.04 -10.38 0.16
C LEU A 171 9.78 -11.16 0.55
N ASP A 172 8.68 -10.89 -0.13
CA ASP A 172 7.49 -11.73 -0.09
C ASP A 172 7.78 -12.92 -0.99
N LEU A 173 8.22 -14.02 -0.38
CA LEU A 173 8.60 -15.21 -1.14
C LEU A 173 7.39 -15.83 -1.81
N TYR A 174 6.27 -15.85 -1.10
CA TYR A 174 5.02 -16.36 -1.63
C TYR A 174 3.83 -15.67 -0.94
N ASN A 175 3.01 -15.02 -1.73
CA ASN A 175 1.74 -14.44 -1.28
C ASN A 175 0.62 -15.04 -2.13
N ILE A 176 -0.39 -15.60 -1.48
CA ILE A 176 -1.58 -16.15 -2.11
C ILE A 176 -2.77 -15.29 -1.69
N THR A 177 -3.57 -14.89 -2.64
CA THR A 177 -4.89 -14.28 -2.40
C THR A 177 -5.93 -15.03 -3.23
N TYR A 178 -6.83 -15.70 -2.56
CA TYR A 178 -7.97 -16.36 -3.18
C TYR A 178 -9.24 -15.60 -2.84
N THR A 179 -9.87 -15.02 -3.84
CA THR A 179 -11.13 -14.29 -3.73
C THR A 179 -12.25 -15.12 -4.32
N ILE A 180 -13.30 -15.32 -3.55
CA ILE A 180 -14.52 -16.01 -3.99
C ILE A 180 -15.67 -15.01 -3.92
N VAL A 181 -16.48 -14.96 -4.96
CA VAL A 181 -17.70 -14.14 -5.05
C VAL A 181 -18.91 -15.08 -5.15
N PRO A 182 -19.45 -15.56 -4.01
CA PRO A 182 -20.49 -16.57 -4.01
C PRO A 182 -21.85 -16.04 -4.45
N TRP A 183 -22.05 -14.73 -4.43
CA TRP A 183 -23.31 -14.12 -4.79
C TRP A 183 -23.12 -12.67 -5.26
N ILE A 184 -23.88 -12.31 -6.30
CA ILE A 184 -24.03 -10.96 -6.83
C ILE A 184 -25.52 -10.71 -7.02
N LEU A 185 -25.97 -9.49 -6.72
CA LEU A 185 -27.35 -9.09 -6.93
C LEU A 185 -27.69 -9.15 -8.44
N PRO A 186 -28.75 -9.86 -8.87
CA PRO A 186 -29.09 -10.03 -10.30
C PRO A 186 -29.28 -8.72 -11.05
N ASP A 187 -29.95 -7.74 -10.45
CA ASP A 187 -30.14 -6.42 -11.06
C ASP A 187 -28.82 -5.65 -11.23
N PHE A 188 -27.89 -5.81 -10.27
CA PHE A 188 -26.55 -5.24 -10.38
C PHE A 188 -25.75 -5.92 -11.48
N GLN A 189 -25.88 -7.25 -11.60
CA GLN A 189 -25.22 -8.03 -12.63
C GLN A 189 -25.66 -7.61 -14.02
N THR A 190 -26.95 -7.61 -14.29
CA THR A 190 -27.50 -7.26 -15.61
C THR A 190 -27.26 -5.82 -15.99
N LYS A 191 -27.37 -4.89 -15.03
CA LYS A 191 -27.25 -3.46 -15.30
C LYS A 191 -25.81 -2.99 -15.48
N TYR A 192 -24.85 -3.62 -14.79
CA TYR A 192 -23.47 -3.12 -14.73
C TYR A 192 -22.41 -4.13 -15.18
N LEU A 193 -22.60 -5.43 -14.98
CA LEU A 193 -21.56 -6.43 -15.26
C LEU A 193 -21.70 -7.09 -16.62
N ASP A 194 -22.92 -7.29 -17.10
CA ASP A 194 -23.20 -7.94 -18.39
C ASP A 194 -23.15 -6.96 -19.57
N VAL A 195 -22.76 -5.70 -19.32
CA VAL A 195 -22.49 -4.70 -20.36
C VAL A 195 -21.10 -4.94 -20.91
N GLU A 196 -20.98 -5.15 -22.22
CA GLU A 196 -19.70 -5.46 -22.90
C GLU A 196 -18.58 -4.46 -22.61
N THR A 197 -18.93 -3.19 -22.42
CA THR A 197 -17.95 -2.12 -22.13
C THR A 197 -17.38 -2.17 -20.70
N ASN A 198 -17.87 -3.04 -19.82
CA ASN A 198 -17.49 -3.07 -18.40
C ASN A 198 -16.62 -4.28 -18.03
N ALA A 199 -15.73 -4.73 -18.91
CA ALA A 199 -14.88 -5.92 -18.69
C ALA A 199 -14.05 -5.84 -17.40
N LEU A 200 -13.45 -4.68 -17.08
CA LEU A 200 -12.69 -4.47 -15.83
C LEU A 200 -13.58 -4.52 -14.59
N LEU A 201 -14.78 -3.97 -14.68
CA LEU A 201 -15.76 -4.07 -13.60
C LEU A 201 -16.15 -5.53 -13.38
N LYS A 202 -16.49 -6.26 -14.44
CA LYS A 202 -16.85 -7.69 -14.38
C LYS A 202 -15.73 -8.51 -13.72
N GLN A 203 -14.46 -8.29 -14.10
CA GLN A 203 -13.31 -8.98 -13.51
C GLN A 203 -13.24 -8.78 -11.99
N ASN A 204 -13.57 -7.61 -11.46
CA ASN A 204 -13.56 -7.33 -10.02
C ASN A 204 -14.63 -8.08 -9.23
N TYR A 205 -15.65 -8.60 -9.91
CA TYR A 205 -16.76 -9.37 -9.32
C TYR A 205 -16.73 -10.86 -9.70
N THR A 206 -15.62 -11.35 -10.24
CA THR A 206 -15.38 -12.77 -10.48
C THR A 206 -14.46 -13.37 -9.42
N ASN A 207 -14.43 -14.68 -9.32
CA ASN A 207 -13.45 -15.39 -8.52
C ASN A 207 -12.05 -15.10 -9.05
N GLN A 208 -11.09 -14.90 -8.15
CA GLN A 208 -9.71 -14.57 -8.52
C GLN A 208 -8.73 -15.39 -7.69
N PHE A 209 -7.70 -15.88 -8.33
CA PHE A 209 -6.59 -16.54 -7.68
C PHE A 209 -5.28 -15.84 -8.07
N ILE A 210 -4.67 -15.16 -7.10
CA ILE A 210 -3.45 -14.38 -7.29
C ILE A 210 -2.35 -15.00 -6.44
N THR A 211 -1.25 -15.41 -7.07
CA THR A 211 -0.05 -15.86 -6.38
C THR A 211 1.10 -15.00 -6.82
N ARG A 212 1.78 -14.39 -5.89
CA ARG A 212 2.85 -13.46 -6.23
C ARG A 212 4.11 -13.66 -5.40
N THR A 213 5.25 -13.33 -6.00
CA THR A 213 6.54 -13.13 -5.35
C THR A 213 6.94 -11.69 -5.57
N SER A 214 7.27 -10.97 -4.49
CA SER A 214 7.69 -9.58 -4.61
C SER A 214 8.92 -9.26 -3.78
N TYR A 215 9.74 -8.34 -4.28
CA TYR A 215 10.86 -7.79 -3.57
C TYR A 215 10.74 -6.27 -3.49
N THR A 216 10.77 -5.76 -2.27
CA THR A 216 10.75 -4.33 -1.99
C THR A 216 12.05 -3.92 -1.31
N PHE A 217 12.70 -2.93 -1.87
CA PHE A 217 13.84 -2.24 -1.27
C PHE A 217 13.42 -0.83 -0.90
N SER A 218 13.80 -0.38 0.30
CA SER A 218 13.58 1.00 0.71
C SER A 218 14.81 1.57 1.39
N TYR A 219 15.12 2.81 1.07
CA TYR A 219 16.17 3.62 1.69
C TYR A 219 15.54 4.84 2.35
N SER A 220 15.94 5.12 3.59
CA SER A 220 15.62 6.37 4.26
C SER A 220 16.89 6.98 4.86
N SER A 221 17.15 8.25 4.54
CA SER A 221 18.29 8.99 5.11
C SER A 221 18.10 9.27 6.61
N ALA A 222 16.83 9.33 7.07
CA ALA A 222 16.49 9.41 8.48
C ALA A 222 16.49 7.99 9.06
N SER A 223 17.20 7.79 10.19
CA SER A 223 17.10 6.53 10.93
C SER A 223 15.67 6.40 11.48
N VAL A 224 14.91 5.43 10.97
CA VAL A 224 13.55 5.16 11.46
C VAL A 224 13.68 4.43 12.80
N THR A 225 13.68 5.19 13.88
CA THR A 225 13.34 4.65 15.21
C THR A 225 11.84 4.79 15.42
N ALA A 226 11.19 3.82 16.08
CA ALA A 226 9.74 3.81 16.32
C ALA A 226 9.21 5.12 16.97
N SER A 227 10.08 5.85 17.67
CA SER A 227 9.77 7.18 18.23
C SER A 227 9.80 8.33 17.21
N SER A 228 10.31 8.11 16.00
CA SER A 228 10.39 9.17 14.97
C SER A 228 9.13 9.29 14.14
N LEU A 229 8.23 8.32 14.20
CA LEU A 229 6.91 8.41 13.57
C LEU A 229 5.99 9.43 14.27
N MET A 230 6.27 9.76 15.55
CA MET A 230 5.47 10.69 16.36
C MET A 230 6.12 12.06 16.59
N LYS A 231 7.36 12.29 16.16
CA LYS A 231 8.02 13.59 16.28
C LYS A 231 8.61 13.98 14.95
N VAL A 232 7.88 14.74 14.17
CA VAL A 232 8.47 15.64 13.17
C VAL A 232 9.28 16.64 13.97
N LYS A 233 10.57 16.34 14.18
CA LYS A 233 11.44 17.27 14.92
C LYS A 233 11.50 18.56 14.11
N LYS A 234 11.15 19.69 14.72
CA LYS A 234 11.42 21.06 14.23
C LYS A 234 12.87 21.28 13.76
N ASN A 235 13.76 20.34 14.07
CA ASN A 235 15.19 20.34 13.74
C ASN A 235 15.60 19.21 12.78
N ALA A 236 14.68 18.59 12.02
CA ALA A 236 15.06 17.57 11.06
C ALA A 236 15.90 18.17 9.92
N LYS A 237 17.10 17.60 9.70
CA LYS A 237 17.93 17.88 8.53
C LYS A 237 17.15 17.43 7.28
N SER A 238 17.57 17.94 6.10
CA SER A 238 17.04 17.43 4.81
C SER A 238 16.95 15.90 4.82
N SER A 239 15.84 15.36 4.36
CA SER A 239 15.58 13.91 4.32
C SER A 239 15.39 13.44 2.88
N SER A 240 15.79 12.21 2.61
CA SER A 240 15.59 11.54 1.32
C SER A 240 15.07 10.15 1.57
N ASN A 241 14.05 9.74 0.83
CA ASN A 241 13.54 8.39 0.81
C ASN A 241 13.54 7.89 -0.64
N PHE A 242 13.86 6.64 -0.82
CA PHE A 242 13.83 5.96 -2.10
C PHE A 242 13.30 4.56 -1.88
N SER A 243 12.42 4.11 -2.74
CA SER A 243 11.98 2.71 -2.77
C SER A 243 11.80 2.20 -4.18
N PHE A 244 12.02 0.92 -4.37
CA PHE A 244 11.56 0.21 -5.55
C PHE A 244 10.96 -1.12 -5.16
N MET A 245 10.02 -1.59 -5.98
CA MET A 245 9.35 -2.89 -5.82
C MET A 245 9.31 -3.60 -7.17
N ILE A 246 9.60 -4.88 -7.14
CA ILE A 246 9.37 -5.82 -8.24
C ILE A 246 8.35 -6.83 -7.73
N ASP A 247 7.28 -7.04 -8.48
CA ASP A 247 6.19 -7.96 -8.15
C ASP A 247 5.91 -8.83 -9.38
N ILE A 248 6.02 -10.14 -9.23
CA ILE A 248 5.78 -11.13 -10.30
C ILE A 248 4.71 -12.09 -9.80
N SER A 249 3.62 -12.18 -10.53
CA SER A 249 2.47 -13.03 -10.20
C SER A 249 2.35 -14.20 -11.16
N GLY A 250 1.83 -15.33 -10.66
CA GLY A 250 1.41 -16.47 -11.46
C GLY A 250 2.53 -17.34 -12.04
N THR A 251 3.81 -16.99 -11.82
CA THR A 251 4.93 -17.72 -12.43
C THR A 251 5.04 -19.15 -11.90
N LEU A 252 4.97 -19.36 -10.58
CA LEU A 252 5.07 -20.69 -10.00
C LEU A 252 3.93 -21.63 -10.43
N PRO A 253 2.65 -21.25 -10.30
CA PRO A 253 1.56 -22.12 -10.77
C PRO A 253 1.60 -22.34 -12.27
N TYR A 254 2.01 -21.37 -13.09
CA TYR A 254 2.17 -21.55 -14.53
C TYR A 254 3.26 -22.60 -14.85
N THR A 255 4.41 -22.49 -14.19
CA THR A 255 5.51 -23.45 -14.37
C THR A 255 5.08 -24.86 -13.97
N LEU A 256 4.40 -25.01 -12.84
CA LEU A 256 3.89 -26.30 -12.39
C LEU A 256 2.83 -26.85 -13.34
N ALA A 257 1.90 -26.04 -13.80
CA ALA A 257 0.87 -26.46 -14.74
C ALA A 257 1.47 -26.94 -16.07
N HIS A 258 2.53 -26.27 -16.54
CA HIS A 258 3.26 -26.67 -17.75
C HIS A 258 4.08 -27.97 -17.57
N ILE A 259 4.77 -28.13 -16.42
CA ILE A 259 5.55 -29.34 -16.13
C ILE A 259 4.66 -30.57 -15.99
N PHE A 260 3.49 -30.42 -15.35
CA PHE A 260 2.56 -31.52 -15.11
C PHE A 260 1.48 -31.66 -16.19
N ASP A 261 1.61 -30.96 -17.30
CA ASP A 261 0.71 -31.02 -18.46
C ASP A 261 -0.77 -30.83 -18.09
N TYR A 262 -1.07 -29.80 -17.29
CA TYR A 262 -2.45 -29.47 -16.90
C TYR A 262 -3.22 -29.01 -18.13
N LYS A 263 -4.52 -29.34 -18.16
CA LYS A 263 -5.40 -28.88 -19.23
C LYS A 263 -5.72 -27.40 -19.08
N GLN A 264 -5.71 -26.68 -20.20
CA GLN A 264 -6.19 -25.31 -20.29
C GLN A 264 -7.72 -25.29 -20.46
N ASN A 265 -8.35 -24.21 -20.03
CA ASN A 265 -9.77 -23.95 -20.29
C ASN A 265 -10.03 -23.50 -21.75
N ALA A 266 -11.26 -23.14 -22.08
CA ALA A 266 -11.65 -22.70 -23.42
C ALA A 266 -10.89 -21.43 -23.89
N ASP A 267 -10.51 -20.59 -22.94
CA ASP A 267 -9.78 -19.33 -23.19
C ASP A 267 -8.23 -19.55 -23.20
N LYS A 268 -7.77 -20.80 -23.19
CA LYS A 268 -6.37 -21.21 -23.16
C LYS A 268 -5.62 -20.79 -21.88
N HIS A 269 -6.33 -20.60 -20.77
CA HIS A 269 -5.77 -20.30 -19.47
C HIS A 269 -5.71 -21.56 -18.59
N TYR A 270 -4.65 -21.72 -17.81
CA TYR A 270 -4.58 -22.71 -16.74
C TYR A 270 -5.37 -22.23 -15.53
N GLU A 271 -5.98 -23.17 -14.82
CA GLU A 271 -6.84 -22.90 -13.67
C GLU A 271 -6.34 -23.60 -12.40
N ILE A 272 -6.59 -22.98 -11.24
CA ILE A 272 -6.45 -23.57 -9.92
C ILE A 272 -7.85 -23.49 -9.26
N PHE A 273 -8.34 -24.62 -8.77
CA PHE A 273 -9.71 -24.71 -8.20
C PHE A 273 -10.81 -24.20 -9.15
N GLY A 274 -10.63 -24.38 -10.46
CA GLY A 274 -11.59 -23.89 -11.47
C GLY A 274 -11.58 -22.37 -11.66
N VAL A 275 -10.50 -21.70 -11.25
CA VAL A 275 -10.32 -20.25 -11.39
C VAL A 275 -9.00 -19.97 -12.12
N PRO A 276 -9.02 -19.20 -13.22
CA PRO A 276 -7.79 -18.75 -13.87
C PRO A 276 -6.95 -17.92 -12.90
N PHE A 277 -5.67 -18.26 -12.76
CA PHE A 277 -4.80 -17.46 -11.92
C PHE A 277 -4.21 -16.29 -12.69
N SER A 278 -4.08 -15.15 -11.99
CA SER A 278 -3.55 -13.92 -12.58
C SER A 278 -2.03 -14.00 -12.76
N GLN A 279 -1.56 -13.66 -13.97
CA GLN A 279 -0.15 -13.65 -14.32
C GLN A 279 0.24 -12.28 -14.85
N TYR A 280 1.10 -11.58 -14.10
CA TYR A 280 1.58 -10.23 -14.44
C TYR A 280 2.96 -9.98 -13.81
N ALA A 281 3.67 -9.00 -14.36
CA ALA A 281 4.85 -8.40 -13.78
C ALA A 281 4.58 -6.91 -13.50
N ARG A 282 5.03 -6.42 -12.33
CA ARG A 282 4.88 -5.03 -11.92
C ARG A 282 6.19 -4.52 -11.34
N PHE A 283 6.55 -3.30 -11.73
CA PHE A 283 7.70 -2.59 -11.22
C PHE A 283 7.28 -1.19 -10.80
N ASP A 284 7.63 -0.80 -9.57
CA ASP A 284 7.40 0.52 -9.01
C ASP A 284 8.71 1.13 -8.53
N ILE A 285 8.87 2.42 -8.74
CA ILE A 285 9.94 3.23 -8.19
C ILE A 285 9.35 4.50 -7.59
N ASP A 286 9.84 4.89 -6.43
CA ASP A 286 9.36 6.04 -5.68
C ASP A 286 10.54 6.76 -5.02
N TYR A 287 10.60 8.08 -5.16
CA TYR A 287 11.64 8.91 -4.59
C TYR A 287 11.03 10.17 -4.00
N SER A 288 11.34 10.46 -2.74
CA SER A 288 10.99 11.74 -2.13
C SER A 288 12.20 12.38 -1.46
N ARG A 289 12.24 13.72 -1.50
CA ARG A 289 13.29 14.49 -0.85
C ARG A 289 12.74 15.79 -0.31
N THR A 290 13.08 16.08 0.95
CA THR A 290 12.75 17.34 1.60
C THR A 290 14.04 18.10 1.86
N PHE A 291 14.12 19.32 1.36
CA PHE A 291 15.20 20.29 1.60
C PHE A 291 14.72 21.30 2.64
N ARG A 292 15.48 21.50 3.68
CA ARG A 292 15.27 22.58 4.60
C ARG A 292 15.92 23.84 4.06
N LEU A 293 15.13 24.84 3.69
CA LEU A 293 15.58 26.11 3.16
C LEU A 293 15.93 27.12 4.28
N GLY A 294 15.29 26.96 5.45
CA GLY A 294 15.48 27.83 6.60
C GLY A 294 14.84 27.25 7.86
N ILE A 295 14.65 28.08 8.88
CA ILE A 295 14.02 27.67 10.14
C ILE A 295 12.52 27.40 9.93
N HIS A 296 11.89 28.20 9.07
CA HIS A 296 10.44 28.18 8.84
C HIS A 296 10.05 27.69 7.45
N GLN A 297 11.00 27.26 6.61
CA GLN A 297 10.69 26.88 5.23
C GLN A 297 11.35 25.55 4.86
N SER A 298 10.61 24.74 4.12
CA SER A 298 11.13 23.52 3.50
C SER A 298 10.50 23.31 2.12
N LEU A 299 11.30 22.75 1.22
CA LEU A 299 10.89 22.39 -0.13
C LEU A 299 10.93 20.87 -0.25
N ALA A 300 9.78 20.26 -0.52
CA ALA A 300 9.64 18.83 -0.67
C ALA A 300 9.36 18.47 -2.13
N PHE A 301 10.01 17.41 -2.62
CA PHE A 301 9.82 16.84 -3.95
C PHE A 301 9.45 15.37 -3.83
N HIS A 302 8.61 14.91 -4.72
CA HIS A 302 8.25 13.51 -4.90
C HIS A 302 8.19 13.17 -6.37
N ALA A 303 8.71 12.00 -6.73
CA ALA A 303 8.60 11.43 -8.05
C ALA A 303 8.31 9.94 -7.93
N GLY A 304 7.29 9.47 -8.62
CA GLY A 304 6.87 8.08 -8.64
C GLY A 304 6.62 7.62 -10.07
N ALA A 305 7.08 6.41 -10.39
CA ALA A 305 6.79 5.75 -11.65
C ALA A 305 6.45 4.28 -11.40
N GLY A 306 5.54 3.75 -12.19
CA GLY A 306 5.18 2.35 -12.11
C GLY A 306 4.73 1.82 -13.46
N ILE A 307 5.03 0.56 -13.71
CA ILE A 307 4.59 -0.18 -14.89
C ILE A 307 4.16 -1.57 -14.47
N ALA A 308 3.04 -2.03 -14.98
CA ALA A 308 2.54 -3.38 -14.78
C ALA A 308 2.09 -3.94 -16.13
N SER A 309 2.41 -5.19 -16.42
CA SER A 309 2.04 -5.85 -17.67
C SER A 309 1.53 -7.25 -17.42
N PRO A 310 0.36 -7.63 -17.94
CA PRO A 310 -0.09 -9.03 -17.94
C PRO A 310 0.72 -9.82 -18.97
N PHE A 311 0.84 -11.13 -18.76
CA PHE A 311 1.48 -12.04 -19.71
C PHE A 311 0.96 -13.47 -19.57
N LEU A 312 1.13 -14.28 -20.62
CA LEU A 312 0.80 -15.72 -20.68
C LEU A 312 -0.64 -16.03 -20.21
N ASN A 313 -0.83 -16.35 -18.93
CA ASN A 313 -2.11 -16.79 -18.37
C ASN A 313 -3.10 -15.64 -18.06
N SER A 314 -2.80 -14.44 -18.47
CA SER A 314 -3.68 -13.28 -18.21
C SER A 314 -3.62 -12.25 -19.33
N ASP A 315 -4.80 -11.81 -19.77
CA ASP A 315 -4.95 -10.73 -20.76
C ASP A 315 -4.98 -9.36 -20.09
N GLN A 316 -5.33 -9.30 -18.80
CA GLN A 316 -5.48 -8.07 -18.04
C GLN A 316 -4.90 -8.21 -16.64
N ILE A 317 -4.47 -7.08 -16.07
CA ILE A 317 -4.03 -7.00 -14.68
C ILE A 317 -5.26 -6.91 -13.78
N PRO A 318 -5.30 -7.65 -12.64
CA PRO A 318 -6.38 -7.49 -11.66
C PRO A 318 -6.58 -6.04 -11.26
N TYR A 319 -7.83 -5.61 -11.17
CA TYR A 319 -8.17 -4.21 -10.84
C TYR A 319 -7.44 -3.68 -9.61
N GLU A 320 -7.31 -4.48 -8.56
CA GLU A 320 -6.62 -4.12 -7.32
C GLU A 320 -5.11 -3.87 -7.49
N ARG A 321 -4.53 -4.25 -8.63
CA ARG A 321 -3.11 -4.12 -8.98
C ARG A 321 -2.85 -3.04 -10.01
N ARG A 322 -3.89 -2.48 -10.61
CA ARG A 322 -3.77 -1.36 -11.56
C ARG A 322 -3.47 -0.06 -10.82
N TYR A 323 -2.92 0.88 -11.57
CA TYR A 323 -2.66 2.24 -11.05
C TYR A 323 -3.87 3.14 -11.24
N PHE A 324 -3.97 4.15 -10.39
CA PHE A 324 -4.92 5.24 -10.51
C PHE A 324 -4.26 6.57 -10.14
N ALA A 325 -4.80 7.69 -10.64
CA ALA A 325 -4.34 9.03 -10.37
C ALA A 325 -5.48 9.94 -9.88
N GLY A 326 -5.10 11.08 -9.29
CA GLY A 326 -6.00 11.98 -8.56
C GLY A 326 -6.08 11.65 -7.08
N GLY A 327 -6.48 12.62 -6.29
CA GLY A 327 -6.63 12.53 -4.85
C GLY A 327 -5.51 13.21 -4.06
N PRO A 328 -5.64 13.23 -2.72
CA PRO A 328 -4.81 14.04 -1.83
C PRO A 328 -3.31 13.70 -1.83
N ASN A 329 -2.93 12.50 -2.23
CA ASN A 329 -1.52 12.04 -2.29
C ASN A 329 -1.03 11.85 -3.74
N SER A 330 -1.75 12.38 -4.72
CA SER A 330 -1.44 12.27 -6.12
C SER A 330 -1.60 13.65 -6.79
N VAL A 331 -2.21 13.76 -7.97
CA VAL A 331 -2.47 15.05 -8.63
C VAL A 331 -3.71 15.69 -8.02
N ARG A 332 -3.51 16.66 -7.13
CA ARG A 332 -4.55 17.23 -6.24
C ARG A 332 -5.59 18.13 -6.93
N GLY A 333 -5.45 18.40 -8.22
CA GLY A 333 -6.50 19.04 -9.02
C GLY A 333 -7.70 18.13 -9.30
N TRP A 334 -7.58 16.82 -9.09
CA TRP A 334 -8.62 15.82 -9.34
C TRP A 334 -8.98 15.07 -8.06
N SER A 335 -10.25 14.67 -7.96
CA SER A 335 -10.71 13.78 -6.90
C SER A 335 -10.02 12.41 -7.00
N THR A 336 -10.13 11.61 -5.95
CA THR A 336 -9.53 10.28 -5.92
C THR A 336 -10.05 9.41 -7.06
N ARG A 337 -9.12 8.86 -7.87
CA ARG A 337 -9.43 8.03 -9.04
C ARG A 337 -10.26 8.74 -10.10
N GLU A 338 -10.05 10.02 -10.33
CA GLU A 338 -10.78 10.78 -11.34
C GLU A 338 -9.92 11.11 -12.56
N LEU A 339 -8.60 10.95 -12.49
CA LEU A 339 -7.66 11.30 -13.56
C LEU A 339 -7.23 10.06 -14.35
N GLY A 340 -7.31 10.14 -15.69
CA GLY A 340 -6.85 9.15 -16.64
C GLY A 340 -7.80 7.96 -16.84
N PRO A 341 -7.36 6.90 -17.56
CA PRO A 341 -6.04 6.75 -18.20
C PRO A 341 -5.89 7.63 -19.43
N GLY A 342 -4.68 8.16 -19.63
CA GLY A 342 -4.38 9.05 -20.76
C GLY A 342 -5.34 10.22 -20.84
N ARG A 343 -6.07 10.32 -21.95
CA ARG A 343 -7.12 11.33 -22.20
C ARG A 343 -8.53 10.82 -22.00
N TYR A 344 -8.68 9.62 -21.49
CA TYR A 344 -9.99 9.00 -21.27
C TYR A 344 -10.93 9.89 -20.45
N VAL A 345 -12.13 10.11 -20.98
CA VAL A 345 -13.18 10.88 -20.33
C VAL A 345 -14.22 9.94 -19.74
N ARG A 346 -14.44 10.07 -18.43
CA ARG A 346 -15.45 9.30 -17.70
C ARG A 346 -16.85 9.51 -18.25
N LYS A 347 -17.57 8.42 -18.55
CA LYS A 347 -18.91 8.44 -19.16
C LYS A 347 -20.08 8.37 -18.16
N GLY A 348 -19.81 8.32 -16.88
CA GLY A 348 -20.87 8.25 -15.85
C GLY A 348 -20.35 7.79 -14.48
N SER A 349 -21.24 7.68 -13.50
CA SER A 349 -20.84 7.32 -12.13
C SER A 349 -20.31 5.90 -11.98
N ALA A 350 -20.83 4.94 -12.76
CA ALA A 350 -20.39 3.55 -12.75
C ALA A 350 -19.04 3.33 -13.42
N ASP A 351 -18.59 4.30 -14.20
CA ASP A 351 -17.41 4.23 -15.05
C ASP A 351 -16.06 4.48 -14.29
N PHE A 352 -16.13 4.72 -13.00
CA PHE A 352 -14.94 4.99 -12.20
C PHE A 352 -13.93 3.81 -12.18
N PHE A 353 -14.37 2.58 -12.44
CA PHE A 353 -13.49 1.43 -12.57
C PHE A 353 -12.57 1.52 -13.79
N ASN A 354 -13.00 2.21 -14.84
CA ASN A 354 -12.22 2.43 -16.04
C ASN A 354 -11.15 3.53 -15.85
N GLN A 355 -11.19 4.30 -14.76
CA GLN A 355 -10.19 5.30 -14.44
C GLN A 355 -8.95 4.69 -13.77
N THR A 356 -8.37 3.68 -14.41
CA THR A 356 -7.18 2.96 -13.97
C THR A 356 -6.27 2.67 -15.16
N GLY A 357 -4.97 2.52 -14.90
CA GLY A 357 -3.97 2.24 -15.94
C GLY A 357 -2.96 1.18 -15.52
N ASP A 358 -2.13 0.83 -16.47
CA ASP A 358 -1.04 -0.14 -16.33
C ASP A 358 0.32 0.56 -16.14
N VAL A 359 0.38 1.84 -16.46
CA VAL A 359 1.55 2.72 -16.28
C VAL A 359 1.13 3.92 -15.46
N LYS A 360 2.00 4.37 -14.54
CA LYS A 360 1.83 5.58 -13.73
C LYS A 360 3.08 6.44 -13.79
N LEU A 361 2.91 7.74 -13.96
CA LEU A 361 3.92 8.74 -13.70
C LEU A 361 3.35 9.81 -12.77
N LEU A 362 4.15 10.24 -11.79
CA LEU A 362 3.78 11.25 -10.81
C LEU A 362 5.00 12.09 -10.46
N ALA A 363 4.85 13.40 -10.45
CA ALA A 363 5.84 14.36 -9.96
C ALA A 363 5.14 15.44 -9.14
N GLN A 364 5.66 15.74 -7.96
CA GLN A 364 5.08 16.71 -7.05
C GLN A 364 6.17 17.58 -6.45
N ALA A 365 5.85 18.85 -6.26
CA ALA A 365 6.69 19.81 -5.56
C ALA A 365 5.85 20.63 -4.59
N GLU A 366 6.33 20.79 -3.36
CA GLU A 366 5.59 21.45 -2.30
C GLU A 366 6.52 22.33 -1.46
N LEU A 367 6.26 23.63 -1.44
CA LEU A 367 6.90 24.60 -0.57
C LEU A 367 6.08 24.75 0.71
N ARG A 368 6.66 24.42 1.86
CA ARG A 368 6.04 24.40 3.19
C ARG A 368 6.55 25.54 4.04
N PHE A 369 5.64 26.20 4.72
CA PHE A 369 5.89 27.32 5.62
C PHE A 369 5.47 26.94 7.04
N HIS A 370 6.43 26.69 7.92
CA HIS A 370 6.17 26.32 9.31
C HIS A 370 6.06 27.58 10.16
N THR A 371 4.96 27.72 10.90
CA THR A 371 4.83 28.77 11.89
C THR A 371 5.41 28.33 13.25
N GLU A 372 5.52 29.26 14.20
CA GLU A 372 5.86 28.93 15.58
C GLU A 372 4.76 28.16 16.32
N GLY A 373 3.52 28.24 15.82
CA GLY A 373 2.34 27.55 16.34
C GLY A 373 2.12 26.16 15.74
N ILE A 374 0.85 25.74 15.76
CA ILE A 374 0.40 24.44 15.25
C ILE A 374 0.08 24.48 13.75
N PHE A 375 0.09 25.65 13.11
CA PHE A 375 -0.24 25.79 11.70
C PHE A 375 0.99 25.72 10.81
N GLU A 376 0.84 25.05 9.69
CA GLU A 376 1.76 25.02 8.58
C GLU A 376 0.97 25.32 7.30
N TYR A 377 1.52 26.13 6.42
CA TYR A 377 0.95 26.45 5.11
C TYR A 377 1.79 25.82 4.02
N ALA A 378 1.19 25.48 2.90
CA ALA A 378 1.92 25.02 1.75
C ALA A 378 1.32 25.53 0.44
N ILE A 379 2.18 25.69 -0.54
CA ILE A 379 1.81 25.82 -1.96
C ILE A 379 2.45 24.66 -2.72
N PHE A 380 1.73 24.15 -3.72
CA PHE A 380 2.18 22.97 -4.41
C PHE A 380 1.87 22.99 -5.91
N VAL A 381 2.65 22.20 -6.62
CA VAL A 381 2.43 21.85 -8.01
C VAL A 381 2.55 20.35 -8.13
N ASP A 382 1.56 19.71 -8.76
CA ASP A 382 1.58 18.28 -9.04
C ASP A 382 1.43 18.07 -10.55
N ALA A 383 2.12 17.06 -11.08
CA ALA A 383 1.96 16.60 -12.45
C ALA A 383 1.94 15.07 -12.48
N GLY A 384 1.13 14.48 -13.32
CA GLY A 384 1.07 13.03 -13.45
C GLY A 384 -0.15 12.55 -14.21
N ASN A 385 -0.15 11.26 -14.50
CA ASN A 385 -1.29 10.56 -15.09
C ASN A 385 -1.06 9.04 -14.96
N VAL A 386 -2.06 8.27 -15.37
CA VAL A 386 -1.96 6.82 -15.61
C VAL A 386 -2.30 6.53 -17.07
N TRP A 387 -1.78 5.43 -17.62
CA TRP A 387 -2.05 4.99 -19.00
C TRP A 387 -2.22 3.49 -19.04
N THR A 388 -2.86 2.99 -20.08
CA THR A 388 -2.89 1.57 -20.42
C THR A 388 -1.72 1.24 -21.36
N ILE A 389 -1.21 0.01 -21.29
CA ILE A 389 -0.20 -0.49 -22.26
C ILE A 389 -0.89 -0.92 -23.54
N GLN A 390 -2.05 -1.54 -23.42
CA GLN A 390 -2.86 -2.03 -24.52
C GLN A 390 -4.03 -1.07 -24.76
N GLU A 391 -4.60 -1.12 -25.95
CA GLU A 391 -5.83 -0.44 -26.27
C GLU A 391 -7.01 -1.28 -25.78
N TYR A 392 -7.87 -0.67 -24.97
CA TYR A 392 -9.08 -1.30 -24.46
C TYR A 392 -10.29 -0.53 -24.98
N GLU A 393 -11.31 -1.25 -25.49
CA GLU A 393 -12.55 -0.65 -26.00
C GLU A 393 -13.28 0.21 -24.96
N ASN A 394 -13.19 -0.18 -23.70
CA ASN A 394 -13.79 0.54 -22.58
C ASN A 394 -12.95 1.71 -22.05
N GLN A 395 -11.73 1.91 -22.58
CA GLN A 395 -10.80 2.98 -22.20
C GLN A 395 -10.19 3.64 -23.47
N PRO A 396 -11.00 4.16 -24.41
CA PRO A 396 -10.49 4.82 -25.59
C PRO A 396 -9.59 5.99 -25.21
N ASP A 397 -8.54 6.25 -25.98
CA ASP A 397 -7.50 7.26 -25.71
C ASP A 397 -6.72 7.05 -24.37
N GLY A 398 -6.84 5.87 -23.76
CA GLY A 398 -6.14 5.54 -22.53
C GLY A 398 -4.72 5.01 -22.73
N LYS A 399 -4.39 4.54 -23.94
CA LYS A 399 -3.09 3.93 -24.26
C LYS A 399 -1.96 4.94 -24.23
N ILE A 400 -0.81 4.53 -23.67
CA ILE A 400 0.41 5.34 -23.67
C ILE A 400 0.98 5.49 -25.08
N VAL A 401 1.20 6.74 -25.49
CA VAL A 401 1.87 7.10 -26.75
C VAL A 401 3.05 7.99 -26.37
N LEU A 402 4.28 7.52 -26.61
CA LEU A 402 5.49 8.21 -26.13
C LEU A 402 5.63 9.63 -26.70
N ASP A 403 5.27 9.84 -27.96
CA ASP A 403 5.34 11.14 -28.62
C ASP A 403 4.31 12.15 -28.09
N GLU A 404 3.23 11.66 -27.45
CA GLU A 404 2.19 12.48 -26.85
C GLU A 404 2.27 12.56 -25.33
N LEU A 405 3.21 11.85 -24.71
CA LEU A 405 3.31 11.70 -23.24
C LEU A 405 3.26 13.03 -22.49
N ALA A 406 3.96 14.06 -23.01
CA ALA A 406 3.97 15.38 -22.39
C ALA A 406 2.61 16.11 -22.47
N LYS A 407 1.81 15.82 -23.51
CA LYS A 407 0.47 16.38 -23.69
C LYS A 407 -0.60 15.64 -22.88
N ASP A 408 -0.30 14.42 -22.48
CA ASP A 408 -1.18 13.57 -21.68
C ASP A 408 -0.91 13.70 -20.16
N LEU A 409 0.15 14.43 -19.78
CA LEU A 409 0.42 14.72 -18.38
C LEU A 409 -0.52 15.81 -17.86
N ALA A 410 -1.36 15.47 -16.89
CA ALA A 410 -2.14 16.43 -16.15
C ALA A 410 -1.23 17.27 -15.24
N ALA A 411 -1.58 18.55 -15.06
CA ALA A 411 -0.91 19.44 -14.12
C ALA A 411 -1.92 20.10 -13.17
N SER A 412 -1.58 20.21 -11.90
CA SER A 412 -2.37 20.94 -10.91
C SER A 412 -1.51 21.87 -10.08
N VAL A 413 -2.14 22.93 -9.57
CA VAL A 413 -1.56 23.87 -8.63
C VAL A 413 -2.49 24.02 -7.45
N GLY A 414 -1.97 24.39 -6.29
CA GLY A 414 -2.86 24.59 -5.15
C GLY A 414 -2.13 25.08 -3.91
N ALA A 415 -2.94 25.22 -2.87
CA ALA A 415 -2.47 25.62 -1.54
C ALA A 415 -3.15 24.78 -0.47
N GLY A 416 -2.53 24.65 0.68
CA GLY A 416 -3.06 23.88 1.77
C GLY A 416 -2.67 24.42 3.13
N VAL A 417 -3.51 24.10 4.10
CA VAL A 417 -3.29 24.36 5.52
C VAL A 417 -3.13 23.04 6.24
N ARG A 418 -2.17 22.98 7.14
CA ARG A 418 -1.88 21.83 7.96
C ARG A 418 -1.98 22.21 9.42
N LEU A 419 -2.53 21.30 10.20
CA LEU A 419 -2.65 21.42 11.65
C LEU A 419 -1.77 20.34 12.29
N ASP A 420 -0.60 20.72 12.80
CA ASP A 420 0.33 19.84 13.50
C ASP A 420 0.00 19.80 14.99
N LEU A 421 -0.70 18.74 15.40
CA LEU A 421 -1.07 18.50 16.80
C LEU A 421 -0.01 17.68 17.56
N SER A 422 1.20 17.55 17.02
CA SER A 422 2.33 16.78 17.57
C SER A 422 2.15 15.25 17.51
N PHE A 423 0.95 14.73 17.66
CA PHE A 423 0.63 13.29 17.55
C PHE A 423 -0.07 12.94 16.23
N ILE A 424 -0.66 13.92 15.57
CA ILE A 424 -1.32 13.79 14.28
C ILE A 424 -1.17 15.10 13.50
N LEU A 425 -0.95 14.98 12.20
CA LEU A 425 -0.96 16.10 11.26
C LEU A 425 -2.21 15.97 10.39
N VAL A 426 -3.09 16.95 10.51
CA VAL A 426 -4.31 17.07 9.69
C VAL A 426 -4.08 18.12 8.62
N ARG A 427 -4.46 17.86 7.39
CA ARG A 427 -4.32 18.80 6.29
C ARG A 427 -5.62 19.00 5.50
N LEU A 428 -5.78 20.20 5.01
CA LEU A 428 -6.81 20.61 4.08
C LEU A 428 -6.11 21.24 2.88
N ASP A 429 -6.21 20.60 1.73
CA ASP A 429 -5.61 21.07 0.48
C ASP A 429 -6.70 21.49 -0.51
N VAL A 430 -6.52 22.63 -1.16
CA VAL A 430 -7.32 23.11 -2.29
C VAL A 430 -6.47 22.99 -3.52
N GLY A 431 -6.83 22.06 -4.42
CA GLY A 431 -6.17 21.84 -5.69
C GLY A 431 -7.00 22.36 -6.85
N MET A 432 -6.34 22.93 -7.84
CA MET A 432 -6.95 23.42 -9.07
C MET A 432 -6.33 22.71 -10.27
N LYS A 433 -7.15 22.27 -11.21
CA LYS A 433 -6.71 21.74 -12.50
C LYS A 433 -5.97 22.83 -13.26
N GLY A 434 -4.68 22.65 -13.44
CA GLY A 434 -3.86 23.56 -14.23
C GLY A 434 -3.98 23.24 -15.72
N TYR A 435 -3.62 22.01 -16.09
CA TYR A 435 -3.77 21.46 -17.44
C TYR A 435 -4.55 20.14 -17.39
N ASP A 436 -5.64 20.05 -18.14
CA ASP A 436 -6.46 18.85 -18.24
C ASP A 436 -6.19 18.14 -19.58
N PRO A 437 -5.58 16.94 -19.55
CA PRO A 437 -5.27 16.21 -20.78
C PRO A 437 -6.51 15.74 -21.54
N SER A 438 -7.66 15.57 -20.86
CA SER A 438 -8.90 15.12 -21.50
C SER A 438 -9.50 16.17 -22.44
N THR A 439 -9.33 17.44 -22.12
CA THR A 439 -9.76 18.59 -22.93
C THR A 439 -8.61 19.26 -23.69
N ARG A 440 -7.36 18.97 -23.29
CA ARG A 440 -6.13 19.65 -23.76
C ARG A 440 -6.13 21.16 -23.48
N GLU A 441 -6.77 21.57 -22.40
CA GLU A 441 -6.93 22.98 -22.02
C GLU A 441 -6.14 23.34 -20.77
N TRP A 442 -5.67 24.59 -20.76
CA TRP A 442 -5.12 25.23 -19.57
C TRP A 442 -6.22 25.99 -18.84
N ASN A 443 -6.63 25.52 -17.67
CA ASN A 443 -7.74 26.09 -16.89
C ASN A 443 -7.32 27.21 -15.92
N ILE A 444 -6.00 27.51 -15.82
CA ILE A 444 -5.47 28.50 -14.88
C ILE A 444 -6.01 29.91 -15.17
N THR A 445 -6.22 30.23 -16.44
CA THR A 445 -6.63 31.59 -16.87
C THR A 445 -8.12 31.85 -16.71
N SER A 446 -8.95 30.81 -16.69
CA SER A 446 -10.43 30.92 -16.60
C SER A 446 -11.02 29.72 -15.85
N PRO A 447 -10.68 29.52 -14.57
CA PRO A 447 -11.13 28.33 -13.82
C PRO A 447 -12.64 28.38 -13.55
N GLN A 448 -13.30 27.25 -13.81
CA GLN A 448 -14.67 27.01 -13.38
C GLN A 448 -14.66 26.32 -12.02
N PHE A 449 -15.02 27.03 -10.96
CA PHE A 449 -14.86 26.56 -9.57
C PHE A 449 -15.39 25.14 -9.33
N LYS A 450 -16.60 24.82 -9.82
CA LYS A 450 -17.21 23.49 -9.61
C LYS A 450 -16.55 22.35 -10.38
N ARG A 451 -15.87 22.64 -11.48
CA ARG A 451 -15.23 21.65 -12.37
C ARG A 451 -13.76 21.50 -12.07
N ASP A 452 -13.08 22.61 -11.80
CA ASP A 452 -11.64 22.69 -11.82
C ASP A 452 -10.99 22.77 -10.44
N VAL A 453 -11.78 22.95 -9.37
CA VAL A 453 -11.28 23.07 -8.00
C VAL A 453 -11.74 21.90 -7.15
N THR A 454 -10.80 21.26 -6.49
CA THR A 454 -11.04 20.10 -5.62
C THR A 454 -10.53 20.39 -4.22
N LEU A 455 -11.33 20.03 -3.22
CA LEU A 455 -10.98 20.13 -1.81
C LEU A 455 -10.62 18.75 -1.28
N HIS A 456 -9.46 18.63 -0.63
CA HIS A 456 -8.96 17.38 -0.04
C HIS A 456 -8.76 17.55 1.46
N PHE A 457 -9.39 16.66 2.22
CA PHE A 457 -9.06 16.44 3.63
C PHE A 457 -8.21 15.20 3.76
N ALA A 458 -7.08 15.26 4.47
CA ALA A 458 -6.20 14.12 4.66
C ALA A 458 -5.40 14.20 5.97
N ILE A 459 -4.80 13.09 6.34
CA ILE A 459 -3.95 12.93 7.52
C ILE A 459 -2.53 12.65 7.06
N GLY A 460 -1.55 13.33 7.66
CA GLY A 460 -0.14 13.22 7.30
C GLY A 460 0.26 14.08 6.10
N TYR A 461 1.58 14.07 5.78
CA TYR A 461 2.09 14.69 4.57
C TYR A 461 1.71 13.87 3.33
N PRO A 462 1.63 14.48 2.13
CA PRO A 462 1.30 13.75 0.90
C PRO A 462 2.40 12.76 0.48
N PHE A 463 3.68 13.01 0.86
CA PHE A 463 4.87 12.19 0.58
C PHE A 463 6.03 12.51 1.53
#